data_188ac3ef143e70912db3a37fd86ebde7
#
_entry.id   188ac3ef143e70912db3a37fd86ebde7
#
_cell.length_a   1.000
_cell.length_b   1.000
_cell.length_c   1.000
_cell.angle_alpha   90.00
_cell.angle_beta   90.00
_cell.angle_gamma   90.00
#
_symmetry.space_group_name_H-M   'P 1'
#
loop_
_entity.id
_entity.type
_entity.pdbx_description
1 polymer ?
#
loop_
_entity_poly.entity_id
_entity_poly.type
_entity_poly.pdbx_seq_one_letter_code
_entity_poly.pdbx_strand_id
1 'polypeptide(L)'
;MQHNEPAPRPIQPATQPQPATQLPAALVREFDGDHLEAHLSDAIRLSTVSKDGWPHGAQLSAGEILAVNANTLLIAVWPQSSTTANLVRDGRLTLSLVHDGALLEIRARAHAVAQRQMALELSVFRVEIESVTEHRAKYAEVRSGVTFRLYEPDRVLTRWREQIAMLRAFA
;
A
#
# COMPACT_ATOMS: atom_id res chain seq x y z
N MET A 1 25.74 -40.47 32.56
CA MET A 1 24.89 -39.30 32.82
C MET A 1 24.20 -38.94 31.50
N GLN A 2 22.91 -39.33 31.38
CA GLN A 2 22.13 -38.99 30.19
C GLN A 2 21.55 -37.59 30.42
N HIS A 3 21.92 -36.63 29.58
CA HIS A 3 21.28 -35.30 29.53
C HIS A 3 19.87 -35.46 28.93
N ASN A 4 18.88 -35.35 29.80
CA ASN A 4 17.49 -35.32 29.41
C ASN A 4 17.16 -33.88 28.94
N GLU A 5 17.29 -33.64 27.63
CA GLU A 5 16.91 -32.35 27.02
C GLU A 5 15.38 -32.26 27.01
N PRO A 6 14.79 -31.19 27.59
CA PRO A 6 13.34 -31.07 27.62
C PRO A 6 12.78 -30.92 26.18
N ALA A 7 11.73 -31.68 25.88
CA ALA A 7 11.05 -31.62 24.61
C ALA A 7 10.63 -30.18 24.25
N PRO A 8 10.76 -29.75 22.98
CA PRO A 8 10.36 -28.39 22.54
C PRO A 8 8.87 -28.19 22.84
N ARG A 9 8.56 -27.06 23.47
CA ARG A 9 7.17 -26.67 23.74
C ARG A 9 6.42 -26.52 22.40
N PRO A 10 5.19 -27.01 22.28
CA PRO A 10 4.38 -26.82 21.09
C PRO A 10 4.18 -25.32 20.84
N ILE A 11 4.47 -24.90 19.64
CA ILE A 11 4.22 -23.52 19.18
C ILE A 11 2.70 -23.36 19.15
N GLN A 12 2.14 -22.64 20.12
CA GLN A 12 0.74 -22.27 20.08
C GLN A 12 0.52 -21.35 18.86
N PRO A 13 -0.50 -21.62 18.03
CA PRO A 13 -0.83 -20.72 16.94
C PRO A 13 -1.09 -19.32 17.52
N ALA A 14 -0.42 -18.33 16.97
CA ALA A 14 -0.69 -16.94 17.35
C ALA A 14 -2.16 -16.65 17.04
N THR A 15 -2.91 -16.17 18.03
CA THR A 15 -4.26 -15.63 17.79
C THR A 15 -4.09 -14.51 16.78
N GLN A 16 -4.60 -14.71 15.55
CA GLN A 16 -4.57 -13.67 14.55
C GLN A 16 -5.46 -12.52 15.05
N PRO A 17 -4.95 -11.29 15.10
CA PRO A 17 -5.81 -10.15 15.43
C PRO A 17 -6.95 -10.08 14.43
N GLN A 18 -8.16 -9.75 14.92
CA GLN A 18 -9.28 -9.51 14.00
C GLN A 18 -8.93 -8.34 13.08
N PRO A 19 -9.15 -8.48 11.76
CA PRO A 19 -8.84 -7.43 10.83
C PRO A 19 -9.70 -6.18 11.14
N ALA A 20 -9.08 -5.02 11.17
CA ALA A 20 -9.79 -3.75 11.19
C ALA A 20 -10.38 -3.46 9.80
N THR A 21 -11.37 -2.61 9.72
CA THR A 21 -11.99 -2.17 8.45
C THR A 21 -11.59 -0.75 8.08
N GLN A 22 -10.67 -0.15 8.82
CA GLN A 22 -10.24 1.23 8.66
C GLN A 22 -8.72 1.34 8.81
N LEU A 23 -8.13 2.28 8.10
CA LEU A 23 -6.71 2.64 8.28
C LEU A 23 -6.47 3.20 9.68
N PRO A 24 -5.33 2.89 10.29
CA PRO A 24 -4.83 3.62 11.45
C PRO A 24 -4.76 5.13 11.16
N ALA A 25 -5.11 5.96 12.13
CA ALA A 25 -5.07 7.42 11.97
C ALA A 25 -3.68 7.95 11.60
N ALA A 26 -2.62 7.25 12.00
CA ALA A 26 -1.25 7.58 11.62
C ALA A 26 -1.04 7.42 10.10
N LEU A 27 -1.54 6.35 9.49
CA LEU A 27 -1.44 6.14 8.04
C LEU A 27 -2.31 7.11 7.24
N VAL A 28 -3.47 7.51 7.75
CA VAL A 28 -4.27 8.57 7.11
C VAL A 28 -3.46 9.87 7.01
N ARG A 29 -2.70 10.22 8.05
CA ARG A 29 -1.80 11.39 8.04
C ARG A 29 -0.57 11.18 7.17
N GLU A 30 -0.02 9.98 7.14
CA GLU A 30 1.15 9.63 6.33
C GLU A 30 0.83 9.73 4.82
N PHE A 31 -0.40 9.40 4.43
CA PHE A 31 -0.88 9.46 3.06
C PHE A 31 -1.73 10.71 2.75
N ASP A 32 -1.63 11.78 3.53
CA ASP A 32 -2.34 13.05 3.26
C ASP A 32 -1.73 13.86 2.11
N GLY A 33 -0.54 13.49 1.66
CA GLY A 33 0.18 14.15 0.57
C GLY A 33 0.93 15.42 0.98
N ASP A 34 1.02 15.74 2.27
CA ASP A 34 1.67 16.98 2.75
C ASP A 34 3.16 16.76 3.12
N HIS A 35 3.58 15.52 3.38
CA HIS A 35 4.92 15.21 3.87
C HIS A 35 5.74 14.31 2.92
N LEU A 36 5.67 14.55 1.62
CA LEU A 36 6.30 13.72 0.58
C LEU A 36 7.81 13.56 0.74
N GLU A 37 8.49 14.57 1.28
CA GLU A 37 9.94 14.57 1.52
C GLU A 37 10.37 13.51 2.54
N ALA A 38 9.50 13.15 3.48
CA ALA A 38 9.79 12.11 4.46
C ALA A 38 9.76 10.69 3.86
N HIS A 39 9.17 10.53 2.67
CA HIS A 39 8.91 9.24 2.03
C HIS A 39 9.71 9.01 0.73
N LEU A 40 10.84 9.70 0.56
CA LEU A 40 11.66 9.63 -0.66
C LEU A 40 12.25 8.24 -0.96
N SER A 41 12.30 7.37 0.03
CA SER A 41 12.81 6.01 -0.11
C SER A 41 11.73 4.92 0.00
N ASP A 42 10.51 5.27 0.33
CA ASP A 42 9.50 4.30 0.73
C ASP A 42 8.70 3.80 -0.47
N ALA A 43 8.60 2.48 -0.58
CA ALA A 43 7.80 1.82 -1.59
C ALA A 43 6.65 1.06 -0.93
N ILE A 44 5.42 1.39 -1.31
CA ILE A 44 4.22 0.67 -0.92
C ILE A 44 4.04 -0.46 -1.95
N ARG A 45 4.08 -1.71 -1.50
CA ARG A 45 3.79 -2.83 -2.39
C ARG A 45 2.31 -2.86 -2.73
N LEU A 46 2.03 -2.96 -4.03
CA LEU A 46 0.69 -3.15 -4.57
C LEU A 46 0.64 -4.53 -5.24
N SER A 47 -0.28 -5.37 -4.80
CA SER A 47 -0.57 -6.65 -5.44
C SER A 47 -1.97 -6.60 -6.05
N THR A 48 -2.10 -7.07 -7.29
CA THR A 48 -3.36 -7.19 -8.03
C THR A 48 -3.51 -8.60 -8.57
N VAL A 49 -4.70 -8.97 -9.07
CA VAL A 49 -4.95 -10.28 -9.65
C VAL A 49 -4.74 -10.20 -11.16
N SER A 50 -3.82 -10.98 -11.72
CA SER A 50 -3.58 -11.05 -13.15
C SER A 50 -4.70 -11.83 -13.87
N LYS A 51 -4.73 -11.76 -15.20
CA LYS A 51 -5.76 -12.42 -16.03
C LYS A 51 -5.79 -13.95 -15.84
N ASP A 52 -4.66 -14.55 -15.57
CA ASP A 52 -4.48 -15.99 -15.32
C ASP A 52 -4.63 -16.39 -13.84
N GLY A 53 -5.04 -15.43 -12.99
CA GLY A 53 -5.30 -15.66 -11.56
C GLY A 53 -4.08 -15.55 -10.65
N TRP A 54 -2.89 -15.27 -11.18
CA TRP A 54 -1.70 -15.08 -10.35
C TRP A 54 -1.65 -13.70 -9.69
N PRO A 55 -1.05 -13.59 -8.51
CA PRO A 55 -0.73 -12.29 -7.94
C PRO A 55 0.26 -11.53 -8.84
N HIS A 56 -0.07 -10.30 -9.21
CA HIS A 56 0.81 -9.40 -9.94
C HIS A 56 1.29 -8.30 -9.00
N GLY A 57 2.61 -8.19 -8.84
CA GLY A 57 3.24 -7.22 -7.95
C GLY A 57 3.64 -5.94 -8.67
N ALA A 58 3.34 -4.81 -8.04
CA ALA A 58 3.79 -3.48 -8.42
C ALA A 58 4.23 -2.71 -7.18
N GLN A 59 4.66 -1.47 -7.35
CA GLN A 59 5.03 -0.57 -6.27
C GLN A 59 4.43 0.80 -6.54
N LEU A 60 3.97 1.44 -5.47
CA LEU A 60 3.57 2.84 -5.47
C LEU A 60 4.58 3.64 -4.67
N SER A 61 4.81 4.86 -5.09
CA SER A 61 5.51 5.89 -4.31
C SER A 61 4.51 6.75 -3.55
N ALA A 62 5.01 7.57 -2.63
CA ALA A 62 4.18 8.48 -1.85
C ALA A 62 3.38 9.47 -2.71
N GLY A 63 3.87 9.83 -3.90
CA GLY A 63 3.15 10.70 -4.83
C GLY A 63 2.02 10.03 -5.62
N GLU A 64 1.85 8.72 -5.47
CA GLU A 64 0.87 7.93 -6.24
C GLU A 64 -0.31 7.45 -5.38
N ILE A 65 -0.35 7.83 -4.10
CA ILE A 65 -1.38 7.44 -3.14
C ILE A 65 -1.82 8.64 -2.30
N LEU A 66 -3.13 8.76 -2.05
CA LEU A 66 -3.72 9.81 -1.21
C LEU A 66 -4.82 9.21 -0.34
N ALA A 67 -4.77 9.40 0.97
CA ALA A 67 -5.88 9.06 1.86
C ALA A 67 -6.95 10.16 1.83
N VAL A 68 -8.16 9.80 1.39
CA VAL A 68 -9.33 10.69 1.46
C VAL A 68 -9.89 10.67 2.88
N ASN A 69 -9.93 9.49 3.49
CA ASN A 69 -10.33 9.23 4.87
C ASN A 69 -9.85 7.84 5.30
N ALA A 70 -10.26 7.38 6.49
CA ALA A 70 -9.83 6.08 7.02
C ALA A 70 -10.33 4.85 6.22
N ASN A 71 -11.32 5.01 5.35
CA ASN A 71 -11.91 3.91 4.56
C ASN A 71 -11.59 4.01 3.06
N THR A 72 -11.08 5.14 2.60
CA THR A 72 -10.95 5.44 1.17
C THR A 72 -9.59 6.03 0.85
N LEU A 73 -8.92 5.42 -0.13
CA LEU A 73 -7.72 5.95 -0.76
C LEU A 73 -8.01 6.33 -2.22
N LEU A 74 -7.18 7.18 -2.77
CA LEU A 74 -7.02 7.38 -4.21
C LEU A 74 -5.63 6.93 -4.62
N ILE A 75 -5.52 6.21 -5.73
CA ILE A 75 -4.23 5.84 -6.31
C ILE A 75 -4.16 6.26 -7.78
N ALA A 76 -2.96 6.65 -8.21
CA ALA A 76 -2.65 7.01 -9.58
C ALA A 76 -1.63 6.03 -10.15
N VAL A 77 -1.96 5.36 -11.25
CA VAL A 77 -1.10 4.36 -11.90
C VAL A 77 -0.99 4.61 -13.40
N TRP A 78 0.06 4.08 -14.02
CA TRP A 78 0.28 4.22 -15.46
C TRP A 78 -0.84 3.56 -16.26
N PRO A 79 -1.45 4.26 -17.25
CA PRO A 79 -2.64 3.78 -17.98
C PRO A 79 -2.39 2.45 -18.72
N GLN A 80 -1.19 2.28 -19.27
CA GLN A 80 -0.83 1.10 -20.07
C GLN A 80 -0.16 -0.01 -19.24
N SER A 81 -0.23 0.07 -17.90
CA SER A 81 0.36 -0.96 -17.04
C SER A 81 -0.53 -2.19 -16.88
N SER A 82 0.09 -3.33 -16.61
CA SER A 82 -0.65 -4.54 -16.19
C SER A 82 -1.47 -4.30 -14.94
N THR A 83 -0.99 -3.45 -14.02
CA THR A 83 -1.72 -3.04 -12.81
C THR A 83 -3.05 -2.38 -13.18
N THR A 84 -3.06 -1.40 -14.09
CA THR A 84 -4.28 -0.75 -14.55
C THR A 84 -5.24 -1.76 -15.20
N ALA A 85 -4.73 -2.62 -16.09
CA ALA A 85 -5.55 -3.63 -16.73
C ALA A 85 -6.19 -4.60 -15.71
N ASN A 86 -5.44 -5.00 -14.68
CA ASN A 86 -5.94 -5.86 -13.61
C ASN A 86 -7.00 -5.16 -12.76
N LEU A 87 -6.78 -3.89 -12.36
CA LEU A 87 -7.74 -3.12 -11.57
C LEU A 87 -9.04 -2.85 -12.31
N VAL A 88 -8.98 -2.54 -13.60
CA VAL A 88 -10.18 -2.36 -14.44
C VAL A 88 -10.97 -3.67 -14.57
N ARG A 89 -10.28 -4.81 -14.70
CA ARG A 89 -10.92 -6.11 -14.91
C ARG A 89 -11.49 -6.72 -13.62
N ASP A 90 -10.76 -6.63 -12.50
CA ASP A 90 -11.05 -7.37 -11.26
C ASP A 90 -11.34 -6.45 -10.07
N GLY A 91 -10.63 -5.34 -9.97
CA GLY A 91 -10.75 -4.36 -8.89
C GLY A 91 -10.10 -4.75 -7.57
N ARG A 92 -9.81 -6.02 -7.30
CA ARG A 92 -9.17 -6.46 -6.05
C ARG A 92 -7.71 -6.07 -6.01
N LEU A 93 -7.29 -5.56 -4.86
CA LEU A 93 -5.90 -5.25 -4.60
C LEU A 93 -5.54 -5.49 -3.13
N THR A 94 -4.25 -5.62 -2.90
CA THR A 94 -3.66 -5.62 -1.56
C THR A 94 -2.49 -4.64 -1.55
N LEU A 95 -2.52 -3.69 -0.61
CA LEU A 95 -1.36 -2.87 -0.29
C LEU A 95 -0.62 -3.51 0.89
N SER A 96 0.71 -3.51 0.83
CA SER A 96 1.54 -4.02 1.92
C SER A 96 2.67 -3.04 2.20
N LEU A 97 2.80 -2.64 3.46
CA LEU A 97 3.80 -1.70 3.95
C LEU A 97 4.18 -2.03 5.39
N VAL A 98 5.27 -1.44 5.86
CA VAL A 98 5.69 -1.56 7.25
C VAL A 98 5.16 -0.38 8.04
N HIS A 99 4.51 -0.65 9.14
CA HIS A 99 3.98 0.36 10.05
C HIS A 99 4.14 -0.11 11.50
N ASP A 100 4.69 0.72 12.36
CA ASP A 100 4.90 0.44 13.79
C ASP A 100 5.53 -0.95 14.08
N GLY A 101 6.60 -1.28 13.35
CA GLY A 101 7.35 -2.54 13.53
C GLY A 101 6.63 -3.82 13.07
N ALA A 102 5.52 -3.69 12.34
CA ALA A 102 4.75 -4.79 11.79
C ALA A 102 4.60 -4.67 10.26
N LEU A 103 4.31 -5.80 9.59
CA LEU A 103 3.83 -5.77 8.23
C LEU A 103 2.31 -5.52 8.25
N LEU A 104 1.88 -4.45 7.64
CA LEU A 104 0.47 -4.14 7.44
C LEU A 104 0.02 -4.61 6.06
N GLU A 105 -1.06 -5.38 6.02
CA GLU A 105 -1.76 -5.83 4.82
C GLU A 105 -3.12 -5.14 4.75
N ILE A 106 -3.37 -4.38 3.68
CA ILE A 106 -4.61 -3.65 3.43
C ILE A 106 -5.25 -4.27 2.20
N ARG A 107 -6.35 -5.00 2.37
CA ARG A 107 -7.18 -5.52 1.27
C ARG A 107 -8.24 -4.49 0.92
N ALA A 108 -8.40 -4.26 -0.38
CA ALA A 108 -9.28 -3.23 -0.86
C ALA A 108 -9.83 -3.53 -2.25
N ARG A 109 -10.82 -2.74 -2.65
CA ARG A 109 -11.42 -2.78 -3.97
C ARG A 109 -11.27 -1.43 -4.66
N ALA A 110 -10.73 -1.46 -5.87
CA ALA A 110 -10.54 -0.29 -6.71
C ALA A 110 -11.68 -0.12 -7.71
N HIS A 111 -12.10 1.12 -7.88
CA HIS A 111 -13.06 1.55 -8.89
C HIS A 111 -12.43 2.67 -9.73
N ALA A 112 -12.43 2.51 -11.04
CA ALA A 112 -11.89 3.53 -11.92
C ALA A 112 -12.69 4.84 -11.77
N VAL A 113 -12.00 5.94 -11.59
CA VAL A 113 -12.62 7.27 -11.60
C VAL A 113 -12.71 7.74 -13.03
N ALA A 114 -13.86 8.31 -13.41
CA ALA A 114 -14.05 8.84 -14.77
C ALA A 114 -12.97 9.89 -15.09
N GLN A 115 -12.24 9.65 -16.17
CA GLN A 115 -11.18 10.55 -16.61
C GLN A 115 -11.78 11.91 -17.01
N ARG A 116 -11.35 12.96 -16.32
CA ARG A 116 -11.39 14.33 -16.84
C ARG A 116 -10.08 14.57 -17.58
N GLN A 117 -10.08 15.52 -18.52
CA GLN A 117 -8.83 15.95 -19.16
C GLN A 117 -7.87 16.48 -18.08
N MET A 118 -6.81 15.71 -17.79
CA MET A 118 -5.85 15.98 -16.71
C MET A 118 -4.50 16.37 -17.30
N ALA A 119 -3.74 17.15 -16.54
CA ALA A 119 -2.39 17.56 -16.93
C ALA A 119 -1.41 16.38 -16.98
N LEU A 120 -1.70 15.28 -16.25
CA LEU A 120 -0.92 14.05 -16.24
C LEU A 120 -1.75 12.90 -16.79
N GLU A 121 -1.18 12.15 -17.73
CA GLU A 121 -1.78 10.92 -18.27
C GLU A 121 -1.64 9.75 -17.28
N LEU A 122 -2.48 9.72 -16.24
CA LEU A 122 -2.53 8.64 -15.25
C LEU A 122 -3.96 8.12 -15.11
N SER A 123 -4.09 6.84 -14.83
CA SER A 123 -5.36 6.23 -14.43
C SER A 123 -5.55 6.39 -12.92
N VAL A 124 -6.64 7.02 -12.52
CA VAL A 124 -7.00 7.22 -11.11
C VAL A 124 -8.05 6.21 -10.70
N PHE A 125 -7.83 5.60 -9.53
CA PHE A 125 -8.76 4.68 -8.91
C PHE A 125 -9.12 5.14 -7.51
N ARG A 126 -10.41 5.08 -7.18
CA ARG A 126 -10.91 5.15 -5.81
C ARG A 126 -10.83 3.74 -5.23
N VAL A 127 -10.19 3.64 -4.08
CA VAL A 127 -9.89 2.37 -3.42
C VAL A 127 -10.63 2.32 -2.09
N GLU A 128 -11.58 1.41 -1.97
CA GLU A 128 -12.38 1.18 -0.77
C GLU A 128 -11.75 0.06 0.05
N ILE A 129 -11.44 0.34 1.31
CA ILE A 129 -10.75 -0.59 2.21
C ILE A 129 -11.76 -1.62 2.73
N GLU A 130 -11.46 -2.90 2.52
CA GLU A 130 -12.25 -4.03 3.00
C GLU A 130 -11.71 -4.56 4.34
N SER A 131 -10.38 -4.66 4.48
CA SER A 131 -9.75 -5.08 5.73
C SER A 131 -8.32 -4.60 5.86
N VAL A 132 -7.91 -4.40 7.12
CA VAL A 132 -6.53 -4.05 7.50
C VAL A 132 -6.07 -5.09 8.53
N THR A 133 -5.01 -5.83 8.20
CA THR A 133 -4.45 -6.87 9.06
C THR A 133 -3.01 -6.52 9.40
N GLU A 134 -2.69 -6.55 10.69
CA GLU A 134 -1.34 -6.38 11.18
C GLU A 134 -0.69 -7.74 11.39
N HIS A 135 0.44 -7.98 10.74
CA HIS A 135 1.26 -9.18 10.90
C HIS A 135 2.47 -8.84 11.77
N ARG A 136 2.38 -9.16 13.06
CA ARG A 136 3.45 -8.92 14.04
C ARG A 136 3.99 -10.23 14.57
N ALA A 137 5.29 -10.43 14.46
CA ALA A 137 5.96 -11.58 15.07
C ALA A 137 6.30 -11.32 16.53
N LYS A 138 6.10 -12.30 17.40
CA LYS A 138 6.43 -12.18 18.85
C LYS A 138 7.94 -12.08 19.12
N TYR A 139 8.76 -12.51 18.17
CA TYR A 139 10.22 -12.66 18.32
C TYR A 139 11.01 -11.73 17.39
N ALA A 140 10.34 -10.93 16.58
CA ALA A 140 10.97 -10.05 15.61
C ALA A 140 10.13 -8.80 15.34
N GLU A 141 10.82 -7.72 15.00
CA GLU A 141 10.25 -6.47 14.52
C GLU A 141 10.55 -6.30 13.04
N VAL A 142 9.56 -5.91 12.25
CA VAL A 142 9.76 -5.57 10.84
C VAL A 142 10.30 -4.15 10.77
N ARG A 143 11.53 -3.95 10.31
CA ARG A 143 12.21 -2.66 10.35
C ARG A 143 12.03 -1.80 9.11
N SER A 144 11.90 -2.43 7.94
CA SER A 144 11.67 -1.73 6.68
C SER A 144 10.91 -2.61 5.70
N GLY A 145 10.14 -1.97 4.84
CA GLY A 145 9.56 -2.58 3.65
C GLY A 145 10.54 -2.57 2.48
N VAL A 146 10.00 -2.60 1.27
CA VAL A 146 10.80 -2.35 0.06
C VAL A 146 11.15 -0.88 0.03
N THR A 147 12.43 -0.59 -0.22
CA THR A 147 12.94 0.77 -0.36
C THR A 147 13.58 0.95 -1.73
N PHE A 148 13.62 2.19 -2.20
CA PHE A 148 14.34 2.56 -3.40
C PHE A 148 15.19 3.82 -3.16
N ARG A 149 16.09 4.11 -4.07
CA ARG A 149 16.86 5.36 -4.10
C ARG A 149 16.51 6.14 -5.37
N LEU A 150 16.02 7.35 -5.19
CA LEU A 150 15.76 8.25 -6.31
C LEU A 150 17.09 8.75 -6.90
N TYR A 151 17.18 8.78 -8.23
CA TYR A 151 18.33 9.34 -8.92
C TYR A 151 18.28 10.87 -9.01
N GLU A 152 17.05 11.43 -9.13
CA GLU A 152 16.77 12.86 -9.25
C GLU A 152 15.66 13.27 -8.29
N PRO A 153 15.94 13.35 -6.95
CA PRO A 153 14.90 13.53 -5.92
C PRO A 153 14.05 14.79 -6.13
N ASP A 154 14.65 15.93 -6.47
CA ASP A 154 13.94 17.21 -6.65
C ASP A 154 12.94 17.16 -7.80
N ARG A 155 13.32 16.52 -8.91
CA ARG A 155 12.44 16.32 -10.08
C ARG A 155 11.27 15.38 -9.73
N VAL A 156 11.57 14.32 -8.99
CA VAL A 156 10.54 13.35 -8.55
C VAL A 156 9.58 14.01 -7.58
N LEU A 157 10.07 14.80 -6.60
CA LEU A 157 9.20 15.55 -5.67
C LEU A 157 8.28 16.53 -6.38
N THR A 158 8.79 17.26 -7.37
CA THR A 158 7.97 18.18 -8.18
C THR A 158 6.81 17.41 -8.82
N ARG A 159 7.11 16.27 -9.46
CA ARG A 159 6.10 15.41 -10.07
C ARG A 159 5.12 14.84 -9.03
N TRP A 160 5.59 14.39 -7.87
CA TRP A 160 4.73 13.87 -6.80
C TRP A 160 3.74 14.93 -6.30
N ARG A 161 4.18 16.19 -6.14
CA ARG A 161 3.28 17.29 -5.77
C ARG A 161 2.19 17.51 -6.82
N GLU A 162 2.53 17.42 -8.10
CA GLU A 162 1.55 17.52 -9.21
C GLU A 162 0.58 16.33 -9.18
N GLN A 163 1.04 15.12 -8.93
CA GLN A 163 0.21 13.93 -8.80
C GLN A 163 -0.75 14.03 -7.61
N ILE A 164 -0.27 14.46 -6.44
CA ILE A 164 -1.12 14.65 -5.26
C ILE A 164 -2.15 15.77 -5.50
N ALA A 165 -1.75 16.89 -6.12
CA ALA A 165 -2.70 17.94 -6.48
C ALA A 165 -3.80 17.42 -7.42
N MET A 166 -3.44 16.57 -8.37
CA MET A 166 -4.40 15.89 -9.24
C MET A 166 -5.32 14.94 -8.45
N LEU A 167 -4.79 14.11 -7.56
CA LEU A 167 -5.58 13.19 -6.74
C LEU A 167 -6.57 13.94 -5.84
N ARG A 168 -6.17 15.07 -5.24
CA ARG A 168 -7.03 15.92 -4.42
C ARG A 168 -8.26 16.45 -5.17
N ALA A 169 -8.20 16.58 -6.49
CA ALA A 169 -9.36 16.99 -7.30
C ALA A 169 -10.45 15.90 -7.40
N PHE A 170 -10.17 14.67 -6.94
CA PHE A 170 -11.11 13.54 -6.89
C PHE A 170 -11.47 13.09 -5.46
N ALA A 171 -10.95 13.77 -4.42
CA ALA A 171 -11.17 13.44 -3.02
C ALA A 171 -12.59 13.78 -2.52
#